data_7d931353062a48fd1d1590a2d4d6ebdc
#
_entry.id   7d931353062a48fd1d1590a2d4d6ebdc
#
_cell.length_a   1.000
_cell.length_b   1.000
_cell.length_c   1.000
_cell.angle_alpha   90.00
_cell.angle_beta   90.00
_cell.angle_gamma   90.00
#
_symmetry.space_group_name_H-M   'P 1'
#
loop_
_entity.id
_entity.type
_entity.pdbx_description
1 polymer ?
#
loop_
_entity_poly.entity_id
_entity_poly.type
_entity_poly.pdbx_seq_one_letter_code
_entity_poly.pdbx_strand_id
1 'polypeptide(L)'
;MAVRRRKHWGWGHEDEPAPDPQAAAGLAAHLGFGSAELEAPAPVRLPPPHVELPRGLPLAADDHARALHAHGASYGDVVRGLRGEFPHAPDAVARPASEEELLRVLEWCADARLAVTPYGGAPSFGLPVSSVSSK
;
A
#
# COMPACT_ATOMS: atom_id res chain seq x y z
N MET A 1 17.84 -3.62 -15.51
CA MET A 1 16.92 -4.60 -14.87
C MET A 1 15.58 -3.93 -14.66
N ALA A 2 14.50 -4.51 -15.16
CA ALA A 2 13.16 -4.00 -14.84
C ALA A 2 12.88 -4.21 -13.35
N VAL A 3 12.44 -3.16 -12.67
CA VAL A 3 12.04 -3.27 -11.26
C VAL A 3 10.75 -4.09 -11.20
N ARG A 4 10.79 -5.24 -10.51
CA ARG A 4 9.62 -6.09 -10.34
C ARG A 4 8.56 -5.36 -9.52
N ARG A 5 7.33 -5.36 -9.97
CA ARG A 5 6.21 -4.70 -9.31
C ARG A 5 5.72 -5.53 -8.13
N ARG A 6 5.65 -4.94 -6.94
CA ARG A 6 5.14 -5.61 -5.73
C ARG A 6 3.61 -5.74 -5.79
N LYS A 7 3.10 -6.82 -5.23
CA LYS A 7 1.65 -7.01 -5.04
C LYS A 7 1.11 -5.95 -4.07
N HIS A 8 0.00 -5.30 -4.42
CA HIS A 8 -0.72 -4.40 -3.50
C HIS A 8 -1.64 -5.16 -2.54
N TRP A 9 -1.84 -6.45 -2.76
CA TRP A 9 -2.74 -7.31 -1.97
C TRP A 9 -1.99 -8.31 -1.07
N GLY A 10 -0.69 -8.19 -0.90
CA GLY A 10 0.05 -9.09 -0.05
C GLY A 10 1.55 -9.11 -0.30
N TRP A 11 2.16 -10.21 0.05
CA TRP A 11 3.60 -10.43 -0.10
C TRP A 11 3.96 -10.81 -1.53
N GLY A 12 5.21 -10.52 -1.92
CA GLY A 12 5.78 -10.92 -3.19
C GLY A 12 5.50 -9.93 -4.34
N HIS A 13 5.58 -10.42 -5.58
CA HIS A 13 5.52 -9.62 -6.80
C HIS A 13 4.39 -10.10 -7.71
N GLU A 14 3.88 -9.20 -8.55
CA GLU A 14 2.73 -9.47 -9.43
C GLU A 14 3.03 -10.54 -10.49
N ASP A 15 4.29 -10.75 -10.85
CA ASP A 15 4.76 -11.74 -11.81
C ASP A 15 4.96 -13.15 -11.22
N GLU A 16 4.70 -13.34 -9.93
CA GLU A 16 4.75 -14.65 -9.29
C GLU A 16 3.53 -15.50 -9.67
N PRO A 17 3.71 -16.83 -9.80
CA PRO A 17 2.60 -17.70 -10.14
C PRO A 17 1.46 -17.61 -9.12
N ALA A 18 0.25 -17.79 -9.60
CA ALA A 18 -0.92 -17.91 -8.72
C ALA A 18 -0.76 -19.14 -7.81
N PRO A 19 -1.39 -19.15 -6.62
CA PRO A 19 -1.43 -20.33 -5.76
C PRO A 19 -1.95 -21.55 -6.51
N ASP A 20 -1.45 -22.72 -6.17
CA ASP A 20 -1.93 -23.98 -6.75
C ASP A 20 -3.39 -24.25 -6.32
N PRO A 21 -4.32 -24.38 -7.26
CA PRO A 21 -5.73 -24.66 -6.95
C PRO A 21 -5.92 -26.00 -6.18
N GLN A 22 -5.07 -27.00 -6.42
CA GLN A 22 -5.15 -28.27 -5.69
C GLN A 22 -4.73 -28.09 -4.23
N ALA A 23 -3.71 -27.30 -3.97
CA ALA A 23 -3.30 -26.97 -2.60
C ALA A 23 -4.39 -26.18 -1.88
N ALA A 24 -5.04 -25.24 -2.55
CA ALA A 24 -6.19 -24.47 -2.00
C ALA A 24 -7.37 -25.40 -1.66
N ALA A 25 -7.72 -26.32 -2.55
CA ALA A 25 -8.79 -27.30 -2.33
C ALA A 25 -8.45 -28.25 -1.16
N GLY A 26 -7.21 -28.73 -1.10
CA GLY A 26 -6.73 -29.58 0.00
C GLY A 26 -6.81 -28.87 1.36
N LEU A 27 -6.41 -27.60 1.40
CA LEU A 27 -6.49 -26.80 2.61
C LEU A 27 -7.96 -26.56 3.06
N ALA A 28 -8.85 -26.19 2.15
CA ALA A 28 -10.28 -26.01 2.43
C ALA A 28 -10.92 -27.29 2.98
N ALA A 29 -10.60 -28.44 2.36
CA ALA A 29 -11.07 -29.75 2.85
C ALA A 29 -10.54 -30.08 4.25
N HIS A 30 -9.27 -29.77 4.52
CA HIS A 30 -8.66 -30.00 5.83
C HIS A 30 -9.27 -29.12 6.94
N LEU A 31 -9.54 -27.86 6.62
CA LEU A 31 -10.13 -26.91 7.55
C LEU A 31 -11.63 -27.12 7.77
N GLY A 32 -12.32 -27.76 6.83
CA GLY A 32 -13.78 -27.94 6.86
C GLY A 32 -14.58 -26.66 6.59
N PHE A 33 -13.91 -25.59 6.13
CA PHE A 33 -14.53 -24.31 5.76
C PHE A 33 -13.68 -23.59 4.72
N GLY A 34 -14.24 -22.57 4.09
CA GLY A 34 -13.59 -21.78 3.04
C GLY A 34 -13.98 -22.24 1.64
N SER A 35 -13.49 -21.50 0.64
CA SER A 35 -13.69 -21.81 -0.77
C SER A 35 -12.35 -22.22 -1.39
N ALA A 36 -12.39 -23.18 -2.31
CA ALA A 36 -11.27 -23.53 -3.16
C ALA A 36 -11.11 -22.56 -4.36
N GLU A 37 -12.11 -21.69 -4.57
CA GLU A 37 -12.05 -20.67 -5.61
C GLU A 37 -11.05 -19.58 -5.21
N LEU A 38 -10.09 -19.33 -6.09
CA LEU A 38 -9.11 -18.28 -5.93
C LEU A 38 -9.69 -16.97 -6.49
N GLU A 39 -9.91 -16.01 -5.60
CA GLU A 39 -10.38 -14.68 -5.98
C GLU A 39 -9.24 -13.90 -6.65
N ALA A 40 -9.51 -13.31 -7.80
CA ALA A 40 -8.56 -12.42 -8.45
C ALA A 40 -8.49 -11.07 -7.72
N PRO A 41 -7.29 -10.46 -7.60
CA PRO A 41 -7.17 -9.17 -6.92
C PRO A 41 -7.93 -8.08 -7.68
N ALA A 42 -8.68 -7.27 -6.95
CA ALA A 42 -9.36 -6.12 -7.51
C ALA A 42 -8.36 -5.04 -7.97
N PRO A 43 -8.64 -4.31 -9.04
CA PRO A 43 -7.79 -3.21 -9.48
C PRO A 43 -7.79 -2.08 -8.44
N VAL A 44 -6.61 -1.49 -8.23
CA VAL A 44 -6.48 -0.32 -7.37
C VAL A 44 -7.09 0.90 -8.06
N ARG A 45 -8.01 1.57 -7.37
CA ARG A 45 -8.61 2.84 -7.79
C ARG A 45 -8.72 3.73 -6.57
N LEU A 46 -7.92 4.79 -6.53
CA LEU A 46 -7.90 5.74 -5.42
C LEU A 46 -8.43 7.11 -5.87
N PRO A 47 -9.04 7.87 -4.97
CA PRO A 47 -9.35 9.26 -5.26
C PRO A 47 -8.05 10.04 -5.51
N PRO A 48 -8.09 11.15 -6.27
CA PRO A 48 -6.92 11.98 -6.45
C PRO A 48 -6.38 12.48 -5.11
N PRO A 49 -5.09 12.83 -5.02
CA PRO A 49 -4.51 13.46 -3.83
C PRO A 49 -5.31 14.69 -3.42
N HIS A 50 -5.46 14.90 -2.11
CA HIS A 50 -6.16 16.09 -1.57
C HIS A 50 -5.26 17.33 -1.56
N VAL A 51 -3.96 17.15 -1.82
CA VAL A 51 -2.95 18.21 -1.79
C VAL A 51 -2.31 18.40 -3.16
N GLU A 52 -1.93 19.62 -3.47
CA GLU A 52 -1.14 19.92 -4.65
C GLU A 52 0.32 19.47 -4.41
N LEU A 53 0.83 18.63 -5.29
CA LEU A 53 2.17 18.08 -5.16
C LEU A 53 3.20 18.97 -5.86
N PRO A 54 4.23 19.45 -5.15
CA PRO A 54 5.26 20.30 -5.73
C PRO A 54 6.12 19.53 -6.72
N ARG A 55 6.52 20.20 -7.78
CA ARG A 55 7.48 19.66 -8.73
C ARG A 55 8.88 19.66 -8.11
N GLY A 56 9.65 18.63 -8.40
CA GLY A 56 11.06 18.54 -7.97
C GLY A 56 11.29 17.96 -6.59
N LEU A 57 10.24 17.46 -5.92
CA LEU A 57 10.39 16.56 -4.78
C LEU A 57 10.22 15.10 -5.23
N PRO A 58 10.89 14.14 -4.54
CA PRO A 58 10.82 12.72 -4.87
C PRO A 58 9.50 12.08 -4.41
N LEU A 59 8.39 12.53 -4.97
CA LEU A 59 7.04 12.12 -4.60
C LEU A 59 6.42 11.22 -5.68
N ALA A 60 5.85 10.10 -5.28
CA ALA A 60 5.04 9.22 -6.09
C ALA A 60 3.58 9.32 -5.65
N ALA A 61 2.67 9.62 -6.58
CA ALA A 61 1.24 9.77 -6.33
C ALA A 61 0.38 8.84 -7.19
N ASP A 62 1.00 7.88 -7.86
CA ASP A 62 0.25 6.86 -8.58
C ASP A 62 -0.49 5.93 -7.60
N ASP A 63 -1.62 5.40 -8.04
CA ASP A 63 -2.50 4.59 -7.20
C ASP A 63 -1.79 3.37 -6.60
N HIS A 64 -0.86 2.77 -7.34
CA HIS A 64 -0.14 1.59 -6.85
C HIS A 64 0.83 1.93 -5.71
N ALA A 65 1.63 2.98 -5.86
CA ALA A 65 2.53 3.44 -4.79
C ALA A 65 1.75 3.81 -3.53
N ARG A 66 0.64 4.50 -3.67
CA ARG A 66 -0.25 4.91 -2.57
C ARG A 66 -0.90 3.70 -1.90
N ALA A 67 -1.39 2.72 -2.67
CA ALA A 67 -1.98 1.49 -2.14
C ALA A 67 -0.97 0.65 -1.34
N LEU A 68 0.27 0.52 -1.85
CA LEU A 68 1.35 -0.19 -1.14
C LEU A 68 1.69 0.39 0.24
N HIS A 69 1.31 1.63 0.52
CA HIS A 69 1.60 2.35 1.76
C HIS A 69 0.33 2.73 2.54
N ALA A 70 -0.82 2.18 2.14
CA ALA A 70 -2.10 2.48 2.78
C ALA A 70 -2.32 1.71 4.09
N HIS A 71 -1.75 0.54 4.20
CA HIS A 71 -1.89 -0.35 5.36
C HIS A 71 -0.68 -1.31 5.46
N GLY A 72 -0.65 -2.14 6.49
CA GLY A 72 0.39 -3.15 6.68
C GLY A 72 0.17 -4.40 5.81
N ALA A 73 0.71 -5.52 6.27
CA ALA A 73 0.61 -6.82 5.60
C ALA A 73 0.07 -7.91 6.57
N SER A 74 -0.79 -7.54 7.51
CA SER A 74 -1.55 -8.50 8.31
C SER A 74 -2.55 -9.25 7.43
N TYR A 75 -3.09 -10.36 7.93
CA TYR A 75 -4.10 -11.11 7.19
C TYR A 75 -5.30 -10.23 6.77
N GLY A 76 -5.79 -9.40 7.69
CA GLY A 76 -6.89 -8.47 7.38
C GLY A 76 -6.51 -7.44 6.31
N ASP A 77 -5.27 -6.97 6.31
CA ASP A 77 -4.77 -6.03 5.30
C ASP A 77 -4.64 -6.68 3.93
N VAL A 78 -4.18 -7.94 3.89
CA VAL A 78 -4.13 -8.74 2.66
C VAL A 78 -5.52 -8.91 2.06
N VAL A 79 -6.52 -9.24 2.87
CA VAL A 79 -7.92 -9.37 2.41
C VAL A 79 -8.45 -8.04 1.88
N ARG A 80 -8.23 -6.92 2.57
CA ARG A 80 -8.61 -5.59 2.09
C ARG A 80 -7.89 -5.23 0.79
N GLY A 81 -6.59 -5.48 0.73
CA GLY A 81 -5.80 -5.25 -0.49
C GLY A 81 -6.30 -6.06 -1.67
N LEU A 82 -6.66 -7.34 -1.47
CA LEU A 82 -7.23 -8.20 -2.50
C LEU A 82 -8.56 -7.63 -3.04
N ARG A 83 -9.37 -7.04 -2.16
CA ARG A 83 -10.65 -6.42 -2.50
C ARG A 83 -10.54 -4.98 -3.03
N GLY A 84 -9.34 -4.42 -3.08
CA GLY A 84 -9.11 -3.04 -3.50
C GLY A 84 -9.58 -1.99 -2.50
N GLU A 85 -9.66 -2.34 -1.22
CA GLU A 85 -10.14 -1.49 -0.14
C GLU A 85 -8.98 -0.74 0.53
N PHE A 86 -8.81 0.53 0.21
CA PHE A 86 -7.74 1.39 0.74
C PHE A 86 -8.31 2.70 1.32
N PRO A 87 -9.09 2.65 2.42
CA PRO A 87 -9.81 3.81 2.94
C PRO A 87 -8.89 4.95 3.43
N HIS A 88 -7.64 4.64 3.74
CA HIS A 88 -6.66 5.59 4.31
C HIS A 88 -5.37 5.65 3.48
N ALA A 89 -5.49 5.54 2.16
CA ALA A 89 -4.33 5.69 1.30
C ALA A 89 -3.71 7.09 1.45
N PRO A 90 -2.37 7.20 1.53
CA PRO A 90 -1.70 8.49 1.61
C PRO A 90 -1.90 9.28 0.31
N ASP A 91 -1.79 10.60 0.37
CA ASP A 91 -1.86 11.47 -0.81
C ASP A 91 -0.66 11.26 -1.74
N ALA A 92 0.53 11.06 -1.16
CA ALA A 92 1.75 10.74 -1.88
C ALA A 92 2.71 9.92 -1.02
N VAL A 93 3.65 9.29 -1.67
CA VAL A 93 4.75 8.54 -1.05
C VAL A 93 6.07 9.21 -1.42
N ALA A 94 6.79 9.72 -0.42
CA ALA A 94 8.12 10.26 -0.62
C ALA A 94 9.18 9.15 -0.60
N ARG A 95 10.14 9.22 -1.52
CA ARG A 95 11.27 8.28 -1.60
C ARG A 95 12.59 9.06 -1.71
N PRO A 96 13.00 9.77 -0.66
CA PRO A 96 14.23 10.54 -0.69
C PRO A 96 15.43 9.60 -0.81
N ALA A 97 16.36 9.95 -1.69
CA ALA A 97 17.61 9.22 -1.91
C ALA A 97 18.78 9.86 -1.13
N SER A 98 18.59 11.03 -0.53
CA SER A 98 19.57 11.73 0.25
C SER A 98 18.94 12.44 1.46
N GLU A 99 19.77 12.84 2.42
CA GLU A 99 19.34 13.65 3.56
C GLU A 99 18.79 15.00 3.11
N GLU A 100 19.39 15.63 2.11
CA GLU A 100 18.91 16.89 1.54
C GLU A 100 17.50 16.76 0.96
N GLU A 101 17.23 15.70 0.21
CA GLU A 101 15.90 15.43 -0.30
C GLU A 101 14.90 15.17 0.81
N LEU A 102 15.29 14.44 1.86
CA LEU A 102 14.46 14.21 3.02
C LEU A 102 14.09 15.52 3.72
N LEU A 103 15.07 16.39 3.96
CA LEU A 103 14.83 17.69 4.59
C LEU A 103 13.85 18.54 3.76
N ARG A 104 14.04 18.62 2.45
CA ARG A 104 13.14 19.35 1.56
C ARG A 104 11.69 18.81 1.60
N VAL A 105 11.52 17.49 1.68
CA VAL A 105 10.19 16.88 1.85
C VAL A 105 9.58 17.27 3.19
N LEU A 106 10.35 17.21 4.28
CA LEU A 106 9.87 17.54 5.62
C LEU A 106 9.52 19.03 5.75
N GLU A 107 10.34 19.93 5.19
CA GLU A 107 10.08 21.37 5.13
C GLU A 107 8.76 21.66 4.38
N TRP A 108 8.59 21.07 3.20
CA TRP A 108 7.34 21.20 2.46
C TRP A 108 6.13 20.69 3.26
N CYS A 109 6.25 19.54 3.89
CA CYS A 109 5.16 19.00 4.71
C CYS A 109 4.83 19.92 5.90
N ALA A 110 5.85 20.50 6.54
CA ALA A 110 5.66 21.44 7.64
C ALA A 110 4.95 22.72 7.17
N ASP A 111 5.38 23.31 6.06
CA ASP A 111 4.80 24.53 5.48
C ASP A 111 3.35 24.30 5.04
N ALA A 112 3.09 23.15 4.42
CA ALA A 112 1.74 22.78 3.98
C ALA A 112 0.87 22.15 5.10
N ARG A 113 1.40 22.01 6.32
CA ARG A 113 0.73 21.40 7.49
C ARG A 113 0.24 19.98 7.22
N LEU A 114 1.05 19.20 6.57
CA LEU A 114 0.75 17.81 6.23
C LEU A 114 1.28 16.85 7.29
N ALA A 115 0.53 15.80 7.56
CA ALA A 115 1.00 14.71 8.39
C ALA A 115 2.00 13.84 7.61
N VAL A 116 3.10 13.46 8.26
CA VAL A 116 4.12 12.57 7.71
C VAL A 116 4.21 11.31 8.56
N THR A 117 4.14 10.16 7.91
CA THR A 117 4.33 8.87 8.57
C THR A 117 5.56 8.19 7.99
N PRO A 118 6.61 7.97 8.79
CA PRO A 118 7.75 7.16 8.37
C PRO A 118 7.29 5.73 8.05
N TYR A 119 7.74 5.20 6.92
CA TYR A 119 7.41 3.86 6.50
C TYR A 119 8.68 3.04 6.29
N GLY A 120 8.79 1.90 6.98
CA GLY A 120 9.81 0.90 6.76
C GLY A 120 9.21 -0.37 6.15
N GLY A 121 9.82 -1.53 6.34
CA GLY A 121 9.35 -2.80 5.79
C GLY A 121 7.99 -3.30 6.31
N ALA A 122 7.33 -2.57 7.17
CA ALA A 122 5.98 -2.72 7.75
C ALA A 122 5.39 -4.15 7.70
N PRO A 123 5.97 -5.12 8.42
CA PRO A 123 5.47 -6.48 8.32
C PRO A 123 4.16 -6.74 9.07
N SER A 124 3.82 -6.02 10.14
CA SER A 124 2.74 -6.51 11.00
C SER A 124 1.95 -5.49 11.81
N PHE A 125 2.29 -4.21 11.82
CA PHE A 125 1.59 -3.23 12.65
C PHE A 125 1.18 -2.02 11.82
N GLY A 126 0.04 -2.13 11.14
CA GLY A 126 -0.67 -0.96 10.68
C GLY A 126 -1.26 -0.24 11.88
N LEU A 127 -0.56 0.73 12.43
CA LEU A 127 -1.24 1.75 13.20
C LEU A 127 -2.15 2.50 12.23
N PRO A 128 -3.43 2.67 12.54
CA PRO A 128 -4.28 3.51 11.72
C PRO A 128 -3.67 4.91 11.72
N VAL A 129 -3.22 5.34 10.56
CA VAL A 129 -2.85 6.75 10.37
C VAL A 129 -4.18 7.50 10.37
N SER A 130 -4.57 8.01 11.53
CA SER A 130 -5.68 8.94 11.60
C SER A 130 -5.25 10.19 10.86
N SER A 131 -5.87 10.43 9.72
CA SER A 131 -5.81 11.72 9.08
C SER A 131 -6.30 12.74 10.11
N VAL A 132 -5.39 13.62 10.56
CA VAL A 132 -5.80 14.77 11.36
C VAL A 132 -6.55 15.68 10.42
N SER A 133 -7.87 15.57 10.42
CA SER A 133 -8.75 16.55 9.79
C SER A 133 -8.59 17.84 10.56
N SER A 134 -7.88 18.81 10.00
CA SER A 134 -7.89 20.18 10.50
C SER A 134 -9.29 20.74 10.29
N LYS A 135 -9.97 21.02 11.40
CA LYS A 135 -11.15 21.91 11.42
C LYS A 135 -10.73 23.35 11.16
#